data_07833b93b22243ac84534a1f72fa9d38
#
_entry.id   07833b93b22243ac84534a1f72fa9d38
#
_cell.length_a   1.000
_cell.length_b   1.000
_cell.length_c   1.000
_cell.angle_alpha   90.00
_cell.angle_beta   90.00
_cell.angle_gamma   90.00
#
_symmetry.space_group_name_H-M   'P 1'
#
loop_
_entity.id
_entity.type
_entity.pdbx_description
1 polymer ?
#
loop_
_entity_poly.entity_id
_entity_poly.type
_entity_poly.pdbx_seq_one_letter_code
_entity_poly.pdbx_strand_id
1 'polypeptide(L)'
;LTHEYIYSKLYPGKKFNKQIIWNMFSSLQNMAEEFLVSISLEKNRFIKNSLLADEFLNRKLAGYHAKKLDEMEKALEKMGIDDLFFGYKNRLETERMSYHFLEDTQHLLSEHIVKKGEYAILNMLRELSAVINDLNANSFMFNAKFDVNIPRKFVENLNMEEVIKYAREKNFMYADNLEMLYSSIMSVLRFDEEKYFLRLKELFEKNLEKFSSNEKLSWITTLSNYCTLKGNKGETKYRKYLFEINNLELKVGFTTGNKHLSKILFIQILRNALTINETEWSRKYIEEFSPRLKPSYRKPMRALALAYLYQKLKEYPKVLENLKDVKFIDARDKMYVKSLYIRTYFEMGETELLMYQVDSARHFISGAAALSEGTRVNFLRFLNYLTNLVNAVEKDDKLEIEIIESKLNNDPELPFGEWLLIKIAEIKKGAK
;
A
#
# COMPACT_ATOMS: atom_id res chain seq x y z
N LEU A 1 12.51 -34.96 -9.44
CA LEU A 1 11.97 -36.25 -9.88
C LEU A 1 11.67 -36.14 -11.37
N THR A 2 12.24 -37.03 -12.21
CA THR A 2 11.95 -37.06 -13.66
C THR A 2 10.68 -37.88 -13.95
N HIS A 3 10.05 -37.63 -15.09
CA HIS A 3 8.86 -38.38 -15.53
C HIS A 3 9.17 -39.86 -15.69
N GLU A 4 10.36 -40.21 -16.23
CA GLU A 4 10.81 -41.59 -16.36
C GLU A 4 10.93 -42.32 -15.02
N TYR A 5 11.49 -41.62 -14.02
CA TYR A 5 11.62 -42.18 -12.67
C TYR A 5 10.25 -42.49 -12.06
N ILE A 6 9.29 -41.54 -12.16
CA ILE A 6 7.93 -41.75 -11.64
C ILE A 6 7.26 -42.90 -12.40
N TYR A 7 7.38 -42.94 -13.74
CA TYR A 7 6.81 -44.00 -14.55
C TYR A 7 7.37 -45.37 -14.19
N SER A 8 8.68 -45.49 -14.00
CA SER A 8 9.33 -46.76 -13.62
C SER A 8 8.88 -47.29 -12.25
N LYS A 9 8.51 -46.38 -11.33
CA LYS A 9 7.95 -46.79 -10.03
C LYS A 9 6.50 -47.21 -10.10
N LEU A 10 5.69 -46.59 -10.96
CA LEU A 10 4.27 -46.91 -11.13
C LEU A 10 4.05 -48.14 -12.04
N TYR A 11 4.95 -48.36 -13.01
CA TYR A 11 4.88 -49.47 -14.00
C TYR A 11 6.22 -50.19 -14.07
N PRO A 12 6.59 -50.97 -13.03
CA PRO A 12 7.85 -51.71 -13.04
C PRO A 12 7.98 -52.63 -14.26
N GLY A 13 9.13 -52.61 -14.91
CA GLY A 13 9.42 -53.46 -16.07
C GLY A 13 8.78 -53.04 -17.39
N LYS A 14 7.95 -51.98 -17.43
CA LYS A 14 7.39 -51.48 -18.69
C LYS A 14 8.27 -50.37 -19.30
N LYS A 15 8.35 -50.38 -20.64
CA LYS A 15 9.02 -49.32 -21.40
C LYS A 15 8.31 -47.98 -21.14
N PHE A 16 9.10 -46.91 -20.90
CA PHE A 16 8.59 -45.56 -20.64
C PHE A 16 7.62 -45.12 -21.75
N ASN A 17 6.42 -44.69 -21.35
CA ASN A 17 5.40 -44.12 -22.22
C ASN A 17 5.03 -42.72 -21.76
N LYS A 18 5.48 -41.72 -22.51
CA LYS A 18 5.27 -40.33 -22.24
C LYS A 18 3.79 -39.93 -22.17
N GLN A 19 2.96 -40.51 -23.05
CA GLN A 19 1.53 -40.21 -23.10
C GLN A 19 0.79 -40.66 -21.84
N ILE A 20 1.12 -41.83 -21.33
CA ILE A 20 0.50 -42.38 -20.11
C ILE A 20 0.82 -41.48 -18.92
N ILE A 21 2.10 -41.09 -18.75
CA ILE A 21 2.49 -40.24 -17.63
C ILE A 21 1.85 -38.86 -17.72
N TRP A 22 1.75 -38.30 -18.92
CA TRP A 22 1.09 -37.01 -19.15
C TRP A 22 -0.40 -37.04 -18.83
N ASN A 23 -1.12 -38.10 -19.29
CA ASN A 23 -2.54 -38.27 -18.96
C ASN A 23 -2.74 -38.38 -17.44
N MET A 24 -1.85 -39.11 -16.75
CA MET A 24 -1.91 -39.21 -15.28
C MET A 24 -1.69 -37.86 -14.60
N PHE A 25 -0.71 -37.06 -15.03
CA PHE A 25 -0.51 -35.73 -14.47
C PHE A 25 -1.68 -34.78 -14.76
N SER A 26 -2.26 -34.84 -15.97
CA SER A 26 -3.47 -34.08 -16.29
C SER A 26 -4.65 -34.45 -15.41
N SER A 27 -4.88 -35.77 -15.21
CA SER A 27 -5.91 -36.24 -14.29
C SER A 27 -5.66 -35.77 -12.84
N LEU A 28 -4.42 -35.89 -12.37
CA LEU A 28 -4.06 -35.42 -11.01
C LEU A 28 -4.23 -33.92 -10.86
N GLN A 29 -3.87 -33.14 -11.88
CA GLN A 29 -4.09 -31.71 -11.89
C GLN A 29 -5.58 -31.36 -11.78
N ASN A 30 -6.43 -31.98 -12.62
CA ASN A 30 -7.89 -31.78 -12.58
C ASN A 30 -8.47 -32.11 -11.20
N MET A 31 -8.08 -33.26 -10.62
CA MET A 31 -8.51 -33.61 -9.25
C MET A 31 -8.04 -32.60 -8.20
N ALA A 32 -6.82 -32.07 -8.32
CA ALA A 32 -6.30 -31.07 -7.42
C ALA A 32 -7.07 -29.74 -7.58
N GLU A 33 -7.41 -29.32 -8.80
CA GLU A 33 -8.22 -28.12 -9.07
C GLU A 33 -9.63 -28.25 -8.48
N GLU A 34 -10.32 -29.38 -8.69
CA GLU A 34 -11.63 -29.65 -8.08
C GLU A 34 -11.57 -29.62 -6.55
N PHE A 35 -10.54 -30.22 -5.97
CA PHE A 35 -10.31 -30.18 -4.52
C PHE A 35 -10.09 -28.76 -4.00
N LEU A 36 -9.29 -27.95 -4.70
CA LEU A 36 -9.06 -26.54 -4.33
C LEU A 36 -10.35 -25.70 -4.43
N VAL A 37 -11.18 -25.91 -5.46
CA VAL A 37 -12.50 -25.28 -5.60
C VAL A 37 -13.41 -25.69 -4.44
N SER A 38 -13.46 -26.97 -4.10
CA SER A 38 -14.27 -27.47 -2.96
C SER A 38 -13.86 -26.82 -1.64
N ILE A 39 -12.56 -26.77 -1.34
CA ILE A 39 -12.03 -26.08 -0.14
C ILE A 39 -12.38 -24.58 -0.14
N SER A 40 -12.29 -23.93 -1.28
CA SER A 40 -12.58 -22.50 -1.42
C SER A 40 -14.06 -22.21 -1.15
N LEU A 41 -14.95 -23.03 -1.65
CA LEU A 41 -16.39 -22.95 -1.39
C LEU A 41 -16.73 -23.18 0.08
N GLU A 42 -16.08 -24.16 0.73
CA GLU A 42 -16.29 -24.38 2.19
C GLU A 42 -15.84 -23.19 3.05
N LYS A 43 -14.80 -22.46 2.62
CA LYS A 43 -14.32 -21.23 3.30
C LYS A 43 -15.23 -20.04 3.06
N ASN A 44 -15.88 -19.95 1.90
CA ASN A 44 -16.77 -18.84 1.55
C ASN A 44 -18.23 -19.30 1.56
N ARG A 45 -18.83 -19.26 2.76
CA ARG A 45 -20.21 -19.68 2.97
C ARG A 45 -21.22 -18.90 2.16
N PHE A 46 -20.99 -17.61 1.91
CA PHE A 46 -21.88 -16.79 1.11
C PHE A 46 -21.94 -17.32 -0.34
N ILE A 47 -20.79 -17.50 -0.97
CA ILE A 47 -20.71 -18.01 -2.36
C ILE A 47 -21.32 -19.40 -2.45
N LYS A 48 -20.97 -20.30 -1.53
CA LYS A 48 -21.55 -21.67 -1.51
C LYS A 48 -23.07 -21.64 -1.45
N ASN A 49 -23.63 -20.81 -0.55
CA ASN A 49 -25.09 -20.72 -0.38
C ASN A 49 -25.75 -20.01 -1.59
N SER A 50 -25.10 -19.01 -2.20
CA SER A 50 -25.60 -18.36 -3.41
C SER A 50 -25.72 -19.38 -4.57
N LEU A 51 -24.70 -20.20 -4.81
CA LEU A 51 -24.75 -21.24 -5.84
C LEU A 51 -25.84 -22.27 -5.57
N LEU A 52 -26.05 -22.66 -4.31
CA LEU A 52 -27.14 -23.57 -3.92
C LEU A 52 -28.51 -22.92 -4.06
N ALA A 53 -28.62 -21.61 -3.77
CA ALA A 53 -29.87 -20.85 -3.99
C ALA A 53 -30.26 -20.84 -5.48
N ASP A 54 -29.31 -20.55 -6.39
CA ASP A 54 -29.55 -20.64 -7.83
C ASP A 54 -30.06 -22.02 -8.26
N GLU A 55 -29.43 -23.10 -7.75
CA GLU A 55 -29.81 -24.47 -8.08
C GLU A 55 -31.22 -24.84 -7.57
N PHE A 56 -31.58 -24.37 -6.35
CA PHE A 56 -32.92 -24.59 -5.81
C PHE A 56 -33.98 -23.76 -6.52
N LEU A 57 -33.64 -22.53 -6.94
CA LEU A 57 -34.52 -21.69 -7.76
C LEU A 57 -34.82 -22.37 -9.09
N ASN A 58 -33.79 -22.85 -9.81
CA ASN A 58 -33.93 -23.54 -11.09
C ASN A 58 -34.79 -24.80 -11.00
N ARG A 59 -34.83 -25.46 -9.84
CA ARG A 59 -35.67 -26.65 -9.55
C ARG A 59 -37.01 -26.31 -8.93
N LYS A 60 -37.35 -25.02 -8.77
CA LYS A 60 -38.58 -24.53 -8.13
C LYS A 60 -38.75 -25.05 -6.71
N LEU A 61 -37.65 -25.17 -5.95
CA LEU A 61 -37.63 -25.64 -4.56
C LEU A 61 -37.63 -24.45 -3.61
N ALA A 62 -38.76 -23.71 -3.54
CA ALA A 62 -38.87 -22.43 -2.84
C ALA A 62 -38.43 -22.50 -1.36
N GLY A 63 -38.86 -23.51 -0.60
CA GLY A 63 -38.50 -23.62 0.83
C GLY A 63 -36.99 -23.84 1.06
N TYR A 64 -36.31 -24.58 0.16
CA TYR A 64 -34.87 -24.74 0.23
C TYR A 64 -34.13 -23.48 -0.19
N HIS A 65 -34.65 -22.78 -1.22
CA HIS A 65 -34.12 -21.49 -1.65
C HIS A 65 -34.20 -20.47 -0.52
N ALA A 66 -35.35 -20.26 0.10
CA ALA A 66 -35.54 -19.35 1.25
C ALA A 66 -34.55 -19.65 2.39
N LYS A 67 -34.34 -20.92 2.74
CA LYS A 67 -33.36 -21.30 3.76
C LYS A 67 -31.93 -20.85 3.40
N LYS A 68 -31.58 -20.88 2.08
CA LYS A 68 -30.26 -20.41 1.65
C LYS A 68 -30.11 -18.88 1.71
N LEU A 69 -31.19 -18.13 1.47
CA LEU A 69 -31.22 -16.69 1.66
C LEU A 69 -30.93 -16.31 3.11
N ASP A 70 -31.54 -17.00 4.09
CA ASP A 70 -31.30 -16.80 5.53
C ASP A 70 -29.84 -17.13 5.88
N GLU A 71 -29.27 -18.19 5.33
CA GLU A 71 -27.88 -18.57 5.56
C GLU A 71 -26.90 -17.55 4.94
N MET A 72 -27.23 -16.97 3.78
CA MET A 72 -26.44 -15.89 3.14
C MET A 72 -26.49 -14.62 4.00
N GLU A 73 -27.67 -14.23 4.50
CA GLU A 73 -27.80 -13.06 5.38
C GLU A 73 -26.98 -13.22 6.66
N LYS A 74 -27.10 -14.35 7.35
CA LYS A 74 -26.29 -14.67 8.53
C LYS A 74 -24.80 -14.69 8.26
N ALA A 75 -24.37 -15.04 7.04
CA ALA A 75 -22.97 -14.98 6.66
C ALA A 75 -22.50 -13.52 6.55
N LEU A 76 -23.32 -12.64 5.97
CA LEU A 76 -23.03 -11.20 5.83
C LEU A 76 -23.04 -10.47 7.19
N GLU A 77 -23.92 -10.83 8.12
CA GLU A 77 -23.94 -10.24 9.47
C GLU A 77 -22.63 -10.49 10.25
N LYS A 78 -21.96 -11.62 9.96
CA LYS A 78 -20.68 -11.99 10.59
C LYS A 78 -19.46 -11.45 9.83
N MET A 79 -19.68 -10.93 8.66
CA MET A 79 -18.64 -10.41 7.80
C MET A 79 -18.41 -8.93 8.09
N GLY A 80 -17.16 -8.52 8.30
CA GLY A 80 -16.83 -7.10 8.27
C GLY A 80 -16.96 -6.54 6.86
N ILE A 81 -17.18 -5.24 6.74
CA ILE A 81 -17.22 -4.58 5.44
C ILE A 81 -15.86 -4.73 4.76
N ASP A 82 -15.85 -5.34 3.58
CA ASP A 82 -14.68 -5.52 2.71
C ASP A 82 -15.04 -5.15 1.25
N ASP A 83 -14.13 -5.45 0.34
CA ASP A 83 -14.28 -5.17 -1.09
C ASP A 83 -15.46 -5.89 -1.76
N LEU A 84 -15.92 -7.03 -1.24
CA LEU A 84 -17.02 -7.83 -1.78
C LEU A 84 -18.36 -7.58 -1.08
N PHE A 85 -18.36 -6.91 0.06
CA PHE A 85 -19.53 -6.81 0.95
C PHE A 85 -20.77 -6.23 0.24
N PHE A 86 -20.64 -5.11 -0.45
CA PHE A 86 -21.78 -4.49 -1.13
C PHE A 86 -22.21 -5.27 -2.37
N GLY A 87 -21.29 -5.94 -3.06
CA GLY A 87 -21.59 -6.88 -4.13
C GLY A 87 -22.42 -8.07 -3.62
N TYR A 88 -22.08 -8.62 -2.49
CA TYR A 88 -22.83 -9.70 -1.84
C TYR A 88 -24.21 -9.23 -1.34
N LYS A 89 -24.31 -8.03 -0.77
CA LYS A 89 -25.60 -7.43 -0.40
C LYS A 89 -26.51 -7.27 -1.63
N ASN A 90 -25.97 -6.77 -2.73
CA ASN A 90 -26.69 -6.64 -4.00
C ASN A 90 -27.17 -8.00 -4.54
N ARG A 91 -26.30 -9.03 -4.49
CA ARG A 91 -26.63 -10.40 -4.89
C ARG A 91 -27.76 -10.98 -4.03
N LEU A 92 -27.72 -10.81 -2.70
CA LEU A 92 -28.76 -11.30 -1.80
C LEU A 92 -30.12 -10.69 -2.11
N GLU A 93 -30.18 -9.37 -2.39
CA GLU A 93 -31.44 -8.73 -2.78
C GLU A 93 -31.95 -9.25 -4.15
N THR A 94 -31.04 -9.56 -5.07
CA THR A 94 -31.41 -10.20 -6.34
C THR A 94 -32.06 -11.56 -6.13
N GLU A 95 -31.50 -12.39 -5.25
CA GLU A 95 -32.06 -13.71 -4.92
C GLU A 95 -33.42 -13.58 -4.20
N ARG A 96 -33.60 -12.60 -3.30
CA ARG A 96 -34.88 -12.30 -2.65
C ARG A 96 -35.95 -11.92 -3.66
N MET A 97 -35.61 -11.11 -4.65
CA MET A 97 -36.53 -10.78 -5.73
C MET A 97 -36.92 -12.02 -6.54
N SER A 98 -35.98 -12.91 -6.85
CA SER A 98 -36.23 -14.17 -7.53
C SER A 98 -37.17 -15.08 -6.72
N TYR A 99 -37.01 -15.14 -5.39
CA TYR A 99 -37.91 -15.85 -4.49
C TYR A 99 -39.34 -15.34 -4.59
N HIS A 100 -39.54 -14.02 -4.57
CA HIS A 100 -40.88 -13.41 -4.70
C HIS A 100 -41.54 -13.69 -6.04
N PHE A 101 -40.75 -13.82 -7.11
CA PHE A 101 -41.29 -14.27 -8.42
C PHE A 101 -41.69 -15.76 -8.39
N LEU A 102 -40.95 -16.60 -7.67
CA LEU A 102 -41.25 -18.01 -7.55
C LEU A 102 -42.54 -18.27 -6.72
N GLU A 103 -42.78 -17.45 -5.71
CA GLU A 103 -43.92 -17.57 -4.77
C GLU A 103 -45.12 -16.68 -5.12
N ASP A 104 -45.12 -16.05 -6.30
CA ASP A 104 -46.19 -15.12 -6.77
C ASP A 104 -46.49 -13.96 -5.79
N THR A 105 -45.43 -13.49 -5.08
CA THR A 105 -45.52 -12.40 -4.09
C THR A 105 -44.86 -11.11 -4.55
N GLN A 106 -44.94 -10.79 -5.86
CA GLN A 106 -44.25 -9.66 -6.48
C GLN A 106 -44.63 -8.29 -5.88
N HIS A 107 -45.78 -8.17 -5.20
CA HIS A 107 -46.20 -6.96 -4.49
C HIS A 107 -45.21 -6.58 -3.33
N LEU A 108 -44.35 -7.50 -2.90
CA LEU A 108 -43.33 -7.29 -1.86
C LEU A 108 -41.94 -6.86 -2.42
N LEU A 109 -41.82 -6.72 -3.77
CA LEU A 109 -40.52 -6.43 -4.41
C LEU A 109 -39.96 -5.04 -4.12
N SER A 110 -40.83 -4.05 -3.86
CA SER A 110 -40.42 -2.63 -3.84
C SER A 110 -39.25 -2.34 -2.91
N GLU A 111 -39.23 -2.93 -1.72
CA GLU A 111 -38.15 -2.74 -0.76
C GLU A 111 -36.83 -3.36 -1.26
N HIS A 112 -36.89 -4.57 -1.83
CA HIS A 112 -35.71 -5.26 -2.37
C HIS A 112 -35.12 -4.56 -3.59
N ILE A 113 -35.97 -3.98 -4.46
CA ILE A 113 -35.54 -3.18 -5.61
C ILE A 113 -34.76 -1.95 -5.14
N VAL A 114 -35.26 -1.22 -4.13
CA VAL A 114 -34.58 -0.05 -3.58
C VAL A 114 -33.25 -0.44 -2.98
N LYS A 115 -33.21 -1.43 -2.08
CA LYS A 115 -31.99 -1.92 -1.43
C LYS A 115 -30.94 -2.39 -2.45
N LYS A 116 -31.38 -3.13 -3.48
CA LYS A 116 -30.51 -3.58 -4.57
C LYS A 116 -29.85 -2.38 -5.27
N GLY A 117 -30.62 -1.32 -5.57
CA GLY A 117 -30.12 -0.09 -6.17
C GLY A 117 -29.11 0.62 -5.27
N GLU A 118 -29.38 0.74 -3.97
CA GLU A 118 -28.49 1.34 -2.98
C GLU A 118 -27.15 0.58 -2.91
N TYR A 119 -27.18 -0.76 -2.83
CA TYR A 119 -25.96 -1.58 -2.80
C TYR A 119 -25.22 -1.55 -4.14
N ALA A 120 -25.89 -1.41 -5.27
CA ALA A 120 -25.26 -1.24 -6.58
C ALA A 120 -24.46 0.06 -6.65
N ILE A 121 -25.00 1.17 -6.12
CA ILE A 121 -24.30 2.46 -6.05
C ILE A 121 -23.06 2.35 -5.15
N LEU A 122 -23.18 1.76 -3.95
CA LEU A 122 -22.06 1.58 -3.04
C LEU A 122 -20.95 0.70 -3.65
N ASN A 123 -21.32 -0.40 -4.30
CA ASN A 123 -20.38 -1.29 -4.98
C ASN A 123 -19.66 -0.57 -6.13
N MET A 124 -20.39 0.17 -6.96
CA MET A 124 -19.82 0.96 -8.05
C MET A 124 -18.82 2.00 -7.53
N LEU A 125 -19.18 2.75 -6.50
CA LEU A 125 -18.28 3.75 -5.91
C LEU A 125 -17.05 3.10 -5.27
N ARG A 126 -17.18 1.91 -4.69
CA ARG A 126 -16.06 1.14 -4.14
C ARG A 126 -15.06 0.78 -5.23
N GLU A 127 -15.53 0.23 -6.34
CA GLU A 127 -14.69 -0.10 -7.50
C GLU A 127 -14.04 1.16 -8.09
N LEU A 128 -14.78 2.24 -8.28
CA LEU A 128 -14.23 3.50 -8.76
C LEU A 128 -13.17 4.09 -7.84
N SER A 129 -13.39 4.01 -6.52
CA SER A 129 -12.40 4.45 -5.53
C SER A 129 -11.10 3.66 -5.66
N ALA A 130 -11.18 2.32 -5.75
CA ALA A 130 -10.01 1.48 -5.94
C ALA A 130 -9.26 1.83 -7.23
N VAL A 131 -9.95 1.88 -8.36
CA VAL A 131 -9.34 2.20 -9.67
C VAL A 131 -8.68 3.58 -9.68
N ILE A 132 -9.31 4.62 -9.12
CA ILE A 132 -8.75 5.97 -9.10
C ILE A 132 -7.51 6.04 -8.21
N ASN A 133 -7.51 5.38 -7.06
CA ASN A 133 -6.34 5.29 -6.19
C ASN A 133 -5.19 4.51 -6.87
N ASP A 134 -5.47 3.41 -7.55
CA ASP A 134 -4.49 2.62 -8.28
C ASP A 134 -3.88 3.39 -9.46
N LEU A 135 -4.69 4.10 -10.25
CA LEU A 135 -4.21 4.97 -11.32
C LEU A 135 -3.29 6.06 -10.78
N ASN A 136 -3.65 6.69 -9.66
CA ASN A 136 -2.82 7.70 -9.01
C ASN A 136 -1.48 7.11 -8.51
N ALA A 137 -1.52 5.96 -7.85
CA ALA A 137 -0.32 5.27 -7.38
C ALA A 137 0.61 4.86 -8.54
N ASN A 138 0.06 4.36 -9.64
CA ASN A 138 0.83 4.00 -10.84
C ASN A 138 1.45 5.22 -11.53
N SER A 139 0.71 6.33 -11.63
CA SER A 139 1.25 7.59 -12.15
C SER A 139 2.44 8.06 -11.33
N PHE A 140 2.33 7.99 -9.99
CA PHE A 140 3.40 8.44 -9.10
C PHE A 140 4.61 7.49 -9.10
N MET A 141 4.39 6.18 -8.99
CA MET A 141 5.48 5.21 -8.86
C MET A 141 6.21 4.92 -10.18
N PHE A 142 5.50 4.94 -11.29
CA PHE A 142 6.00 4.49 -12.60
C PHE A 142 5.94 5.56 -13.66
N ASN A 143 5.52 6.80 -13.32
CA ASN A 143 5.29 7.89 -14.26
C ASN A 143 4.35 7.47 -15.43
N ALA A 144 3.37 6.60 -15.12
CA ALA A 144 2.41 6.11 -16.10
C ALA A 144 1.49 7.26 -16.53
N LYS A 145 1.26 7.36 -17.84
CA LYS A 145 0.32 8.33 -18.42
C LYS A 145 -0.89 7.58 -18.96
N PHE A 146 -2.07 8.17 -18.77
CA PHE A 146 -3.33 7.60 -19.22
C PHE A 146 -4.00 8.60 -20.16
N ASP A 147 -3.96 8.34 -21.46
CA ASP A 147 -4.57 9.21 -22.50
C ASP A 147 -6.08 9.22 -22.39
N VAL A 148 -6.68 8.08 -22.03
CA VAL A 148 -8.12 7.92 -21.81
C VAL A 148 -8.35 7.46 -20.38
N ASN A 149 -9.17 8.22 -19.63
CA ASN A 149 -9.50 7.92 -18.23
C ASN A 149 -10.99 8.08 -17.99
N ILE A 150 -11.76 7.09 -18.47
CA ILE A 150 -13.23 7.07 -18.32
C ILE A 150 -13.67 7.10 -16.85
N PRO A 151 -13.07 6.32 -15.91
CA PRO A 151 -13.41 6.38 -14.49
C PRO A 151 -13.33 7.80 -13.92
N ARG A 152 -12.25 8.51 -14.20
CA ARG A 152 -12.06 9.89 -13.78
C ARG A 152 -13.14 10.81 -14.35
N LYS A 153 -13.37 10.74 -15.67
CA LYS A 153 -14.35 11.57 -16.36
C LYS A 153 -15.78 11.32 -15.87
N PHE A 154 -16.10 10.07 -15.56
CA PHE A 154 -17.39 9.69 -14.99
C PHE A 154 -17.59 10.35 -13.62
N VAL A 155 -16.65 10.22 -12.69
CA VAL A 155 -16.78 10.76 -11.34
C VAL A 155 -16.81 12.30 -11.33
N GLU A 156 -16.04 12.96 -12.20
CA GLU A 156 -16.02 14.43 -12.32
C GLU A 156 -17.42 15.01 -12.67
N ASN A 157 -18.32 14.21 -13.25
CA ASN A 157 -19.68 14.60 -13.62
C ASN A 157 -20.77 14.14 -12.63
N LEU A 158 -20.40 13.48 -11.50
CA LEU A 158 -21.38 13.05 -10.50
C LEU A 158 -21.60 14.16 -9.46
N ASN A 159 -22.87 14.51 -9.21
CA ASN A 159 -23.24 15.39 -8.08
C ASN A 159 -23.45 14.56 -6.80
N MET A 160 -22.36 14.03 -6.25
CA MET A 160 -22.44 13.17 -5.07
C MET A 160 -22.70 13.92 -3.76
N GLU A 161 -22.39 15.20 -3.68
CA GLU A 161 -22.61 15.99 -2.44
C GLU A 161 -24.10 16.06 -2.10
N GLU A 162 -24.97 16.21 -3.10
CA GLU A 162 -26.42 16.21 -2.91
C GLU A 162 -26.96 14.82 -2.53
N VAL A 163 -26.42 13.75 -3.13
CA VAL A 163 -26.77 12.36 -2.81
C VAL A 163 -26.38 12.03 -1.37
N ILE A 164 -25.19 12.44 -0.93
CA ILE A 164 -24.73 12.24 0.45
C ILE A 164 -25.61 13.00 1.45
N LYS A 165 -25.97 14.25 1.14
CA LYS A 165 -26.89 15.05 1.96
C LYS A 165 -28.24 14.33 2.10
N TYR A 166 -28.83 13.88 1.00
CA TYR A 166 -30.08 13.12 1.01
C TYR A 166 -29.97 11.83 1.84
N ALA A 167 -28.89 11.06 1.68
CA ALA A 167 -28.65 9.84 2.45
C ALA A 167 -28.58 10.12 3.96
N ARG A 168 -27.96 11.25 4.36
CA ARG A 168 -27.92 11.70 5.76
C ARG A 168 -29.31 12.07 6.30
N GLU A 169 -30.07 12.85 5.55
CA GLU A 169 -31.43 13.28 5.92
C GLU A 169 -32.38 12.08 6.08
N LYS A 170 -32.20 11.03 5.27
CA LYS A 170 -32.98 9.80 5.31
C LYS A 170 -32.45 8.74 6.27
N ASN A 171 -31.42 9.04 7.05
CA ASN A 171 -30.77 8.12 7.98
C ASN A 171 -30.34 6.79 7.30
N PHE A 172 -29.83 6.90 6.06
CA PHE A 172 -29.36 5.73 5.34
C PHE A 172 -28.24 5.02 6.11
N MET A 173 -28.38 3.73 6.33
CA MET A 173 -27.49 2.93 7.18
C MET A 173 -26.01 3.05 6.77
N TYR A 174 -25.74 3.15 5.47
CA TYR A 174 -24.39 3.22 4.90
C TYR A 174 -24.00 4.63 4.43
N ALA A 175 -24.62 5.69 4.98
CA ALA A 175 -24.29 7.07 4.62
C ALA A 175 -22.83 7.41 4.90
N ASP A 176 -22.24 6.88 5.98
CA ASP A 176 -20.80 7.04 6.27
C ASP A 176 -19.94 6.38 5.19
N ASN A 177 -20.27 5.16 4.74
CA ASN A 177 -19.54 4.46 3.67
C ASN A 177 -19.65 5.19 2.34
N LEU A 178 -20.84 5.68 1.99
CA LEU A 178 -21.07 6.47 0.78
C LEU A 178 -20.15 7.70 0.75
N GLU A 179 -20.11 8.44 1.87
CA GLU A 179 -19.29 9.64 1.99
C GLU A 179 -17.79 9.32 2.05
N MET A 180 -17.37 8.21 2.68
CA MET A 180 -15.97 7.75 2.69
C MET A 180 -15.48 7.44 1.28
N LEU A 181 -16.25 6.68 0.50
CA LEU A 181 -15.91 6.31 -0.88
C LEU A 181 -15.78 7.55 -1.76
N TYR A 182 -16.73 8.48 -1.67
CA TYR A 182 -16.65 9.76 -2.37
C TYR A 182 -15.44 10.59 -1.92
N SER A 183 -15.22 10.72 -0.62
CA SER A 183 -14.08 11.48 -0.08
C SER A 183 -12.74 10.89 -0.50
N SER A 184 -12.63 9.56 -0.59
CA SER A 184 -11.44 8.87 -1.10
C SER A 184 -11.17 9.25 -2.56
N ILE A 185 -12.17 9.19 -3.42
CA ILE A 185 -12.06 9.59 -4.82
C ILE A 185 -11.66 11.06 -4.95
N MET A 186 -12.33 11.94 -4.22
CA MET A 186 -12.10 13.38 -4.29
C MET A 186 -10.76 13.80 -3.70
N SER A 187 -10.23 13.09 -2.69
CA SER A 187 -8.89 13.32 -2.17
C SER A 187 -7.78 13.13 -3.23
N VAL A 188 -8.04 12.31 -4.26
CA VAL A 188 -7.15 12.15 -5.42
C VAL A 188 -7.43 13.18 -6.49
N LEU A 189 -8.70 13.34 -6.90
CA LEU A 189 -9.07 14.22 -8.03
C LEU A 189 -8.94 15.71 -7.69
N ARG A 190 -9.23 16.08 -6.46
CA ARG A 190 -9.08 17.43 -5.90
C ARG A 190 -8.04 17.43 -4.79
N PHE A 191 -6.86 16.98 -5.14
CA PHE A 191 -5.76 16.73 -4.21
C PHE A 191 -5.40 17.93 -3.31
N ASP A 192 -5.61 19.14 -3.78
CA ASP A 192 -5.31 20.36 -3.00
C ASP A 192 -6.45 20.79 -2.05
N GLU A 193 -7.63 20.18 -2.17
CA GLU A 193 -8.74 20.39 -1.24
C GLU A 193 -8.65 19.41 -0.05
N GLU A 194 -7.94 19.79 1.01
CA GLU A 194 -7.69 18.98 2.20
C GLU A 194 -8.96 18.42 2.87
N LYS A 195 -10.10 19.11 2.70
CA LYS A 195 -11.38 18.72 3.33
C LYS A 195 -11.76 17.27 3.09
N TYR A 196 -11.49 16.74 1.89
CA TYR A 196 -11.82 15.35 1.53
C TYR A 196 -10.94 14.34 2.26
N PHE A 197 -9.65 14.61 2.38
CA PHE A 197 -8.75 13.77 3.17
C PHE A 197 -9.14 13.76 4.66
N LEU A 198 -9.39 14.93 5.24
CA LEU A 198 -9.77 15.04 6.65
C LEU A 198 -11.09 14.31 6.92
N ARG A 199 -12.07 14.47 6.00
CA ARG A 199 -13.36 13.80 6.14
C ARG A 199 -13.24 12.28 6.00
N LEU A 200 -12.44 11.79 5.07
CA LEU A 200 -12.15 10.37 4.93
C LEU A 200 -11.49 9.82 6.22
N LYS A 201 -10.49 10.51 6.76
CA LYS A 201 -9.79 10.11 8.00
C LYS A 201 -10.77 10.03 9.18
N GLU A 202 -11.58 11.07 9.38
CA GLU A 202 -12.59 11.13 10.47
C GLU A 202 -13.59 9.97 10.39
N LEU A 203 -14.18 9.75 9.21
CA LEU A 203 -15.17 8.70 9.01
C LEU A 203 -14.58 7.30 9.13
N PHE A 204 -13.35 7.10 8.65
CA PHE A 204 -12.63 5.83 8.80
C PHE A 204 -12.37 5.51 10.27
N GLU A 205 -11.85 6.46 11.05
CA GLU A 205 -11.60 6.29 12.48
C GLU A 205 -12.89 5.99 13.26
N LYS A 206 -13.98 6.70 12.96
CA LYS A 206 -15.30 6.48 13.54
C LYS A 206 -15.85 5.07 13.28
N ASN A 207 -15.62 4.53 12.08
CA ASN A 207 -16.21 3.26 11.65
C ASN A 207 -15.20 2.10 11.63
N LEU A 208 -14.01 2.26 12.21
CA LEU A 208 -12.90 1.32 12.14
C LEU A 208 -13.30 -0.13 12.40
N GLU A 209 -14.11 -0.37 13.44
CA GLU A 209 -14.49 -1.73 13.85
C GLU A 209 -15.49 -2.42 12.91
N LYS A 210 -16.11 -1.68 12.00
CA LYS A 210 -17.04 -2.25 11.00
C LYS A 210 -16.32 -2.91 9.84
N PHE A 211 -15.02 -2.58 9.61
CA PHE A 211 -14.25 -3.07 8.48
C PHE A 211 -13.54 -4.38 8.78
N SER A 212 -13.41 -5.22 7.77
CA SER A 212 -12.51 -6.38 7.81
C SER A 212 -11.07 -5.91 7.98
N SER A 213 -10.19 -6.80 8.46
CA SER A 213 -8.78 -6.46 8.63
C SER A 213 -8.10 -6.03 7.31
N ASN A 214 -8.44 -6.67 6.20
CA ASN A 214 -7.90 -6.31 4.89
C ASN A 214 -8.39 -4.94 4.43
N GLU A 215 -9.67 -4.63 4.65
CA GLU A 215 -10.23 -3.33 4.30
C GLU A 215 -9.66 -2.21 5.18
N LYS A 216 -9.44 -2.46 6.47
CA LYS A 216 -8.70 -1.52 7.35
C LYS A 216 -7.33 -1.17 6.75
N LEU A 217 -6.57 -2.15 6.28
CA LEU A 217 -5.27 -1.91 5.64
C LEU A 217 -5.38 -1.16 4.31
N SER A 218 -6.42 -1.43 3.52
CA SER A 218 -6.68 -0.69 2.28
C SER A 218 -6.90 0.80 2.55
N TRP A 219 -7.76 1.14 3.51
CA TRP A 219 -8.00 2.53 3.91
C TRP A 219 -6.77 3.21 4.49
N ILE A 220 -6.01 2.50 5.35
CA ILE A 220 -4.73 2.97 5.88
C ILE A 220 -3.75 3.28 4.74
N THR A 221 -3.66 2.42 3.73
CA THR A 221 -2.80 2.64 2.56
C THR A 221 -3.22 3.89 1.79
N THR A 222 -4.53 4.07 1.54
CA THR A 222 -5.06 5.26 0.87
C THR A 222 -4.69 6.55 1.62
N LEU A 223 -4.93 6.59 2.92
CA LEU A 223 -4.59 7.75 3.77
C LEU A 223 -3.08 8.00 3.82
N SER A 224 -2.27 6.94 3.94
CA SER A 224 -0.80 7.03 3.97
C SER A 224 -0.23 7.55 2.65
N ASN A 225 -0.78 7.13 1.52
CA ASN A 225 -0.38 7.62 0.20
C ASN A 225 -0.63 9.12 0.07
N TYR A 226 -1.81 9.60 0.45
CA TYR A 226 -2.12 11.04 0.44
C TYR A 226 -1.12 11.83 1.29
N CYS A 227 -0.89 11.42 2.54
CA CYS A 227 0.05 12.07 3.44
C CYS A 227 1.49 12.06 2.90
N THR A 228 1.91 10.95 2.28
CA THR A 228 3.24 10.82 1.68
C THR A 228 3.42 11.80 0.52
N LEU A 229 2.43 11.90 -0.37
CA LEU A 229 2.47 12.81 -1.51
C LEU A 229 2.51 14.29 -1.06
N LYS A 230 1.67 14.67 -0.10
CA LYS A 230 1.67 16.02 0.49
C LYS A 230 2.98 16.33 1.22
N GLY A 231 3.48 15.38 2.02
CA GLY A 231 4.74 15.53 2.73
C GLY A 231 5.95 15.64 1.79
N ASN A 232 5.93 15.00 0.63
CA ASN A 232 6.97 15.13 -0.40
C ASN A 232 6.93 16.50 -1.10
N LYS A 233 5.77 17.17 -1.15
CA LYS A 233 5.62 18.56 -1.61
C LYS A 233 6.02 19.60 -0.54
N GLY A 234 6.59 19.18 0.60
CA GLY A 234 7.05 20.07 1.66
C GLY A 234 5.99 20.43 2.72
N GLU A 235 4.77 19.89 2.63
CA GLU A 235 3.71 20.14 3.60
C GLU A 235 3.92 19.31 4.88
N THR A 236 4.74 19.80 5.81
CA THR A 236 5.24 19.06 6.99
C THR A 236 4.14 18.56 7.94
N LYS A 237 2.97 19.23 7.99
CA LYS A 237 1.84 18.77 8.82
C LYS A 237 1.39 17.35 8.48
N TYR A 238 1.49 16.93 7.21
CA TYR A 238 1.10 15.59 6.79
C TYR A 238 2.06 14.50 7.26
N ARG A 239 3.30 14.85 7.66
CA ARG A 239 4.21 13.90 8.31
C ARG A 239 3.70 13.47 9.68
N LYS A 240 2.99 14.36 10.41
CA LYS A 240 2.34 14.03 11.69
C LYS A 240 1.12 13.13 11.47
N TYR A 241 0.24 13.47 10.51
CA TYR A 241 -0.87 12.58 10.13
C TYR A 241 -0.38 11.20 9.70
N LEU A 242 0.68 11.13 8.91
CA LEU A 242 1.28 9.85 8.49
C LEU A 242 1.79 9.05 9.71
N PHE A 243 2.34 9.71 10.71
CA PHE A 243 2.79 9.05 11.93
C PHE A 243 1.62 8.46 12.74
N GLU A 244 0.51 9.18 12.88
CA GLU A 244 -0.72 8.67 13.51
C GLU A 244 -1.25 7.45 12.75
N ILE A 245 -1.33 7.53 11.41
CA ILE A 245 -1.79 6.44 10.53
C ILE A 245 -0.85 5.23 10.63
N ASN A 246 0.46 5.42 10.65
CA ASN A 246 1.44 4.37 10.83
C ASN A 246 1.27 3.64 12.18
N ASN A 247 0.98 4.37 13.26
CA ASN A 247 0.67 3.77 14.56
C ASN A 247 -0.60 2.90 14.50
N LEU A 248 -1.62 3.35 13.74
CA LEU A 248 -2.82 2.55 13.51
C LEU A 248 -2.52 1.31 12.67
N GLU A 249 -1.70 1.45 11.62
CA GLU A 249 -1.26 0.34 10.77
C GLU A 249 -0.55 -0.76 11.57
N LEU A 250 0.35 -0.36 12.48
CA LEU A 250 1.03 -1.29 13.36
C LEU A 250 0.09 -2.08 14.28
N LYS A 251 -1.03 -1.47 14.71
CA LYS A 251 -2.06 -2.15 15.51
C LYS A 251 -2.90 -3.12 14.67
N VAL A 252 -3.32 -2.69 13.47
CA VAL A 252 -4.19 -3.46 12.58
C VAL A 252 -3.43 -4.57 11.86
N GLY A 253 -2.23 -4.30 11.37
CA GLY A 253 -1.46 -5.19 10.49
C GLY A 253 -1.13 -6.56 11.10
N PHE A 254 -1.05 -6.68 12.43
CA PHE A 254 -0.81 -7.95 13.10
C PHE A 254 -2.06 -8.81 13.29
N THR A 255 -3.25 -8.26 13.04
CA THR A 255 -4.52 -9.01 13.10
C THR A 255 -4.84 -9.72 11.78
N THR A 256 -4.15 -9.38 10.69
CA THR A 256 -4.43 -9.90 9.32
C THR A 256 -3.76 -11.25 9.00
N GLY A 257 -3.13 -11.91 9.97
CA GLY A 257 -2.44 -13.19 9.75
C GLY A 257 -1.08 -13.08 9.06
N ASN A 258 -0.60 -11.88 8.77
CA ASN A 258 0.76 -11.66 8.29
C ASN A 258 1.77 -12.00 9.40
N LYS A 259 2.51 -13.11 9.23
CA LYS A 259 3.50 -13.58 10.23
C LYS A 259 4.66 -12.60 10.44
N HIS A 260 4.92 -11.71 9.49
CA HIS A 260 6.10 -10.86 9.50
C HIS A 260 5.80 -9.45 8.98
N LEU A 261 6.37 -8.45 9.64
CA LEU A 261 6.39 -7.07 9.15
C LEU A 261 7.23 -6.95 7.87
N SER A 262 6.77 -6.18 6.90
CA SER A 262 7.56 -5.86 5.69
C SER A 262 8.78 -5.01 6.06
N LYS A 263 9.96 -5.37 5.53
CA LYS A 263 11.19 -4.57 5.73
C LYS A 263 11.08 -3.15 5.18
N ILE A 264 10.33 -2.97 4.10
CA ILE A 264 10.10 -1.66 3.48
C ILE A 264 9.27 -0.80 4.42
N LEU A 265 8.15 -1.31 4.88
CA LEU A 265 7.26 -0.62 5.81
C LEU A 265 7.99 -0.29 7.13
N PHE A 266 8.78 -1.22 7.67
CA PHE A 266 9.58 -1.01 8.87
C PHE A 266 10.49 0.23 8.77
N ILE A 267 11.23 0.36 7.67
CA ILE A 267 12.12 1.51 7.45
C ILE A 267 11.34 2.79 7.12
N GLN A 268 10.23 2.71 6.39
CA GLN A 268 9.41 3.88 6.07
C GLN A 268 8.80 4.52 7.31
N ILE A 269 8.22 3.71 8.19
CA ILE A 269 7.64 4.17 9.47
C ILE A 269 8.72 4.84 10.33
N LEU A 270 9.88 4.19 10.49
CA LEU A 270 11.00 4.76 11.25
C LEU A 270 11.45 6.11 10.70
N ARG A 271 11.66 6.20 9.38
CA ARG A 271 12.13 7.43 8.74
C ARG A 271 11.13 8.57 8.91
N ASN A 272 9.83 8.29 8.80
CA ASN A 272 8.80 9.29 9.04
C ASN A 272 8.84 9.78 10.50
N ALA A 273 8.92 8.89 11.48
CA ALA A 273 9.03 9.24 12.89
C ALA A 273 10.26 10.12 13.18
N LEU A 274 11.42 9.75 12.62
CA LEU A 274 12.67 10.54 12.76
C LEU A 274 12.56 11.92 12.09
N THR A 275 11.81 12.06 11.00
CA THR A 275 11.59 13.35 10.33
C THR A 275 10.84 14.33 11.24
N ILE A 276 9.88 13.85 12.03
CA ILE A 276 9.12 14.66 12.99
C ILE A 276 9.72 14.69 14.41
N ASN A 277 10.98 14.25 14.56
CA ASN A 277 11.76 14.24 15.81
C ASN A 277 11.25 13.27 16.89
N GLU A 278 10.48 12.24 16.54
CA GLU A 278 10.00 11.19 17.46
C GLU A 278 11.14 10.18 17.76
N THR A 279 12.26 10.64 18.34
CA THR A 279 13.48 9.85 18.54
C THR A 279 13.32 8.77 19.61
N GLU A 280 12.68 9.05 20.74
CA GLU A 280 12.42 8.09 21.81
C GLU A 280 11.42 7.03 21.38
N TRP A 281 10.37 7.44 20.66
CA TRP A 281 9.44 6.48 20.04
C TRP A 281 10.19 5.58 19.04
N SER A 282 11.05 6.16 18.20
CA SER A 282 11.85 5.42 17.21
C SER A 282 12.76 4.37 17.86
N ARG A 283 13.36 4.66 19.01
CA ARG A 283 14.17 3.71 19.76
C ARG A 283 13.32 2.51 20.22
N LYS A 284 12.17 2.78 20.84
CA LYS A 284 11.24 1.72 21.28
C LYS A 284 10.73 0.92 20.09
N TYR A 285 10.37 1.59 18.99
CA TYR A 285 9.92 0.96 17.76
C TYR A 285 10.94 -0.04 17.19
N ILE A 286 12.23 0.33 17.14
CA ILE A 286 13.29 -0.55 16.65
C ILE A 286 13.36 -1.82 17.50
N GLU A 287 13.35 -1.70 18.83
CA GLU A 287 13.45 -2.84 19.75
C GLU A 287 12.20 -3.75 19.66
N GLU A 288 11.01 -3.18 19.58
CA GLU A 288 9.77 -3.94 19.57
C GLU A 288 9.50 -4.61 18.21
N PHE A 289 9.78 -3.91 17.10
CA PHE A 289 9.32 -4.35 15.78
C PHE A 289 10.40 -5.02 14.92
N SER A 290 11.70 -4.85 15.21
CA SER A 290 12.74 -5.60 14.48
C SER A 290 12.63 -7.12 14.64
N PRO A 291 12.22 -7.69 15.80
CA PRO A 291 11.98 -9.13 15.94
C PRO A 291 10.79 -9.65 15.10
N ARG A 292 9.87 -8.76 14.68
CA ARG A 292 8.69 -9.10 13.86
C ARG A 292 8.99 -9.19 12.36
N LEU A 293 10.21 -8.83 11.94
CA LEU A 293 10.68 -9.04 10.57
C LEU A 293 10.95 -10.53 10.31
N LYS A 294 11.01 -10.91 9.01
CA LYS A 294 11.50 -12.26 8.63
C LYS A 294 12.89 -12.49 9.28
N PRO A 295 13.21 -13.71 9.76
CA PRO A 295 14.47 -13.98 10.44
C PRO A 295 15.72 -13.50 9.68
N SER A 296 15.76 -13.68 8.36
CA SER A 296 16.85 -13.24 7.49
C SER A 296 17.05 -11.72 7.46
N TYR A 297 16.03 -10.92 7.79
CA TYR A 297 16.03 -9.45 7.73
C TYR A 297 16.26 -8.79 9.10
N ARG A 298 16.10 -9.52 10.20
CA ARG A 298 16.12 -8.95 11.56
C ARG A 298 17.42 -8.19 11.85
N LYS A 299 18.57 -8.88 11.75
CA LYS A 299 19.86 -8.27 12.05
C LYS A 299 20.20 -7.10 11.11
N PRO A 300 20.19 -7.26 9.77
CA PRO A 300 20.54 -6.16 8.87
C PRO A 300 19.59 -4.98 8.93
N MET A 301 18.27 -5.20 9.07
CA MET A 301 17.32 -4.09 9.15
C MET A 301 17.34 -3.38 10.50
N ARG A 302 17.59 -4.09 11.60
CA ARG A 302 17.81 -3.46 12.90
C ARG A 302 19.06 -2.57 12.88
N ALA A 303 20.16 -3.05 12.30
CA ALA A 303 21.39 -2.27 12.16
C ALA A 303 21.16 -1.01 11.29
N LEU A 304 20.47 -1.15 10.15
CA LEU A 304 20.10 0.00 9.30
C LEU A 304 19.21 1.00 10.05
N ALA A 305 18.24 0.51 10.81
CA ALA A 305 17.34 1.34 11.61
C ALA A 305 18.09 2.13 12.70
N LEU A 306 19.00 1.47 13.41
CA LEU A 306 19.88 2.13 14.39
C LEU A 306 20.79 3.17 13.73
N ALA A 307 21.33 2.89 12.55
CA ALA A 307 22.12 3.86 11.80
C ALA A 307 21.30 5.13 11.46
N TYR A 308 20.03 5.00 11.04
CA TYR A 308 19.14 6.16 10.85
C TYR A 308 18.88 6.94 12.14
N LEU A 309 18.64 6.24 13.26
CA LEU A 309 18.45 6.86 14.56
C LEU A 309 19.70 7.63 15.01
N TYR A 310 20.87 7.01 14.94
CA TYR A 310 22.14 7.65 15.32
C TYR A 310 22.51 8.81 14.38
N GLN A 311 22.19 8.72 13.08
CA GLN A 311 22.33 9.84 12.15
C GLN A 311 21.48 11.05 12.61
N LYS A 312 20.25 10.82 13.05
CA LYS A 312 19.38 11.86 13.59
C LYS A 312 19.91 12.47 14.90
N LEU A 313 20.51 11.63 15.75
CA LEU A 313 21.12 12.05 17.02
C LEU A 313 22.51 12.66 16.85
N LYS A 314 23.05 12.73 15.63
CA LYS A 314 24.41 13.20 15.30
C LYS A 314 25.53 12.36 15.96
N GLU A 315 25.25 11.10 16.29
CA GLU A 315 26.22 10.15 16.85
C GLU A 315 26.92 9.37 15.72
N TYR A 316 27.68 10.06 14.89
CA TYR A 316 28.24 9.57 13.61
C TYR A 316 29.13 8.32 13.73
N PRO A 317 30.02 8.15 14.77
CA PRO A 317 30.74 6.92 14.95
C PRO A 317 29.84 5.67 15.08
N LYS A 318 28.71 5.80 15.80
CA LYS A 318 27.73 4.71 15.93
C LYS A 318 26.98 4.44 14.64
N VAL A 319 26.77 5.45 13.76
CA VAL A 319 26.24 5.23 12.42
C VAL A 319 27.14 4.29 11.65
N LEU A 320 28.46 4.61 11.58
CA LEU A 320 29.45 3.80 10.84
C LEU A 320 29.60 2.39 11.41
N GLU A 321 29.55 2.24 12.73
CA GLU A 321 29.61 0.93 13.41
C GLU A 321 28.42 0.05 12.96
N ASN A 322 27.19 0.57 13.03
CA ASN A 322 25.99 -0.17 12.65
C ASN A 322 25.93 -0.50 11.16
N LEU A 323 26.42 0.39 10.29
CA LEU A 323 26.44 0.15 8.84
C LEU A 323 27.32 -1.03 8.42
N LYS A 324 28.34 -1.41 9.20
CA LYS A 324 29.19 -2.60 8.95
C LYS A 324 28.38 -3.90 9.00
N ASP A 325 27.33 -3.95 9.82
CA ASP A 325 26.48 -5.12 10.02
C ASP A 325 25.35 -5.25 8.98
N VAL A 326 25.17 -4.23 8.12
CA VAL A 326 24.12 -4.25 7.09
C VAL A 326 24.57 -5.08 5.90
N LYS A 327 24.07 -6.32 5.82
CA LYS A 327 24.15 -7.11 4.58
C LYS A 327 23.09 -6.65 3.61
N PHE A 328 23.51 -6.29 2.38
CA PHE A 328 22.58 -5.87 1.34
C PHE A 328 21.71 -7.05 0.90
N ILE A 329 20.40 -6.84 0.88
CA ILE A 329 19.42 -7.83 0.44
C ILE A 329 19.05 -7.54 -1.01
N ASP A 330 18.95 -6.24 -1.36
CA ASP A 330 18.66 -5.79 -2.71
C ASP A 330 19.35 -4.44 -3.03
N ALA A 331 19.17 -3.97 -4.27
CA ALA A 331 19.78 -2.73 -4.74
C ALA A 331 19.27 -1.49 -3.98
N ARG A 332 18.03 -1.50 -3.49
CA ARG A 332 17.45 -0.39 -2.71
C ARG A 332 18.09 -0.29 -1.34
N ASP A 333 18.29 -1.42 -0.66
CA ASP A 333 18.99 -1.44 0.63
C ASP A 333 20.41 -0.87 0.47
N LYS A 334 21.12 -1.28 -0.59
CA LYS A 334 22.46 -0.78 -0.89
C LYS A 334 22.48 0.72 -1.16
N MET A 335 21.49 1.25 -1.85
CA MET A 335 21.34 2.68 -2.08
C MET A 335 21.15 3.45 -0.76
N TYR A 336 20.29 2.97 0.13
CA TYR A 336 20.07 3.58 1.44
C TYR A 336 21.34 3.60 2.31
N VAL A 337 22.06 2.49 2.35
CA VAL A 337 23.32 2.40 3.11
C VAL A 337 24.37 3.37 2.55
N LYS A 338 24.53 3.43 1.22
CA LYS A 338 25.45 4.40 0.58
C LYS A 338 25.06 5.84 0.89
N SER A 339 23.77 6.17 0.89
CA SER A 339 23.31 7.52 1.24
C SER A 339 23.61 7.89 2.71
N LEU A 340 23.58 6.91 3.62
CA LEU A 340 23.96 7.12 5.01
C LEU A 340 25.47 7.36 5.15
N TYR A 341 26.32 6.52 4.53
CA TYR A 341 27.78 6.75 4.53
C TYR A 341 28.14 8.14 4.00
N ILE A 342 27.58 8.54 2.85
CA ILE A 342 27.81 9.84 2.22
C ILE A 342 27.47 10.97 3.17
N ARG A 343 26.25 10.96 3.73
CA ARG A 343 25.82 12.02 4.65
C ARG A 343 26.63 12.02 5.96
N THR A 344 26.98 10.85 6.47
CA THR A 344 27.79 10.74 7.69
C THR A 344 29.18 11.33 7.50
N TYR A 345 29.89 10.99 6.42
CA TYR A 345 31.21 11.55 6.14
C TYR A 345 31.15 13.06 5.87
N PHE A 346 30.12 13.55 5.19
CA PHE A 346 29.91 15.00 5.05
C PHE A 346 29.77 15.70 6.42
N GLU A 347 28.96 15.16 7.30
CA GLU A 347 28.75 15.71 8.66
C GLU A 347 30.01 15.66 9.55
N MET A 348 30.89 14.71 9.30
CA MET A 348 32.17 14.57 10.00
C MET A 348 33.29 15.45 9.39
N GLY A 349 33.07 16.05 8.22
CA GLY A 349 34.11 16.81 7.49
C GLY A 349 35.17 15.92 6.83
N GLU A 350 34.90 14.64 6.67
CA GLU A 350 35.83 13.66 6.10
C GLU A 350 35.74 13.64 4.55
N THR A 351 36.24 14.69 3.91
CA THR A 351 36.01 14.97 2.48
C THR A 351 36.55 13.84 1.57
N GLU A 352 37.72 13.28 1.85
CA GLU A 352 38.30 12.19 1.03
C GLU A 352 37.41 10.95 1.05
N LEU A 353 36.95 10.53 2.25
CA LEU A 353 36.06 9.39 2.41
C LEU A 353 34.68 9.65 1.83
N LEU A 354 34.19 10.88 1.93
CA LEU A 354 32.96 11.32 1.28
C LEU A 354 33.05 11.14 -0.23
N MET A 355 34.07 11.69 -0.88
CA MET A 355 34.23 11.61 -2.34
C MET A 355 34.40 10.18 -2.82
N TYR A 356 35.16 9.35 -2.10
CA TYR A 356 35.24 7.91 -2.38
C TYR A 356 33.86 7.24 -2.36
N GLN A 357 33.01 7.55 -1.36
CA GLN A 357 31.66 6.99 -1.28
C GLN A 357 30.75 7.52 -2.37
N VAL A 358 30.87 8.78 -2.76
CA VAL A 358 30.14 9.37 -3.90
C VAL A 358 30.45 8.64 -5.19
N ASP A 359 31.75 8.42 -5.51
CA ASP A 359 32.14 7.70 -6.71
C ASP A 359 31.69 6.24 -6.70
N SER A 360 31.84 5.57 -5.56
CA SER A 360 31.32 4.21 -5.34
C SER A 360 29.79 4.15 -5.52
N ALA A 361 29.04 5.18 -5.12
CA ALA A 361 27.61 5.26 -5.29
C ALA A 361 27.24 5.50 -6.77
N ARG A 362 27.92 6.41 -7.47
CA ARG A 362 27.72 6.67 -8.92
C ARG A 362 27.91 5.39 -9.74
N HIS A 363 29.01 4.68 -9.50
CA HIS A 363 29.29 3.43 -10.20
C HIS A 363 28.20 2.38 -9.94
N PHE A 364 27.78 2.22 -8.68
CA PHE A 364 26.71 1.29 -8.33
C PHE A 364 25.38 1.65 -9.00
N ILE A 365 24.96 2.92 -8.91
CA ILE A 365 23.66 3.38 -9.45
C ILE A 365 23.59 3.25 -10.98
N SER A 366 24.69 3.54 -11.68
CA SER A 366 24.74 3.40 -13.15
C SER A 366 24.49 1.97 -13.61
N GLY A 367 24.93 0.97 -12.84
CA GLY A 367 24.73 -0.46 -13.14
C GLY A 367 23.48 -1.11 -12.49
N ALA A 368 22.72 -0.39 -11.67
CA ALA A 368 21.63 -0.95 -10.88
C ALA A 368 20.30 -1.07 -11.65
N ALA A 369 20.21 -2.00 -12.61
CA ALA A 369 19.01 -2.23 -13.42
C ALA A 369 17.75 -2.59 -12.58
N ALA A 370 17.91 -3.08 -11.36
CA ALA A 370 16.81 -3.38 -10.44
C ALA A 370 16.16 -2.13 -9.82
N LEU A 371 16.73 -0.94 -9.98
CA LEU A 371 16.14 0.34 -9.59
C LEU A 371 15.43 0.97 -10.79
N SER A 372 14.28 1.61 -10.55
CA SER A 372 13.61 2.36 -11.61
C SER A 372 14.50 3.48 -12.14
N GLU A 373 14.32 3.84 -13.42
CA GLU A 373 15.09 4.92 -14.05
C GLU A 373 14.97 6.23 -13.27
N GLY A 374 13.76 6.62 -12.87
CA GLY A 374 13.55 7.83 -12.07
C GLY A 374 14.30 7.81 -10.75
N THR A 375 14.34 6.65 -10.06
CA THR A 375 15.13 6.51 -8.81
C THR A 375 16.62 6.71 -9.08
N ARG A 376 17.15 6.11 -10.15
CA ARG A 376 18.56 6.25 -10.52
C ARG A 376 18.92 7.70 -10.87
N VAL A 377 18.12 8.32 -11.73
CA VAL A 377 18.31 9.71 -12.16
C VAL A 377 18.28 10.66 -10.96
N ASN A 378 17.27 10.56 -10.10
CA ASN A 378 17.14 11.43 -8.94
C ASN A 378 18.31 11.25 -7.95
N PHE A 379 18.78 10.02 -7.73
CA PHE A 379 19.92 9.80 -6.84
C PHE A 379 21.23 10.33 -7.44
N LEU A 380 21.46 10.20 -8.76
CA LEU A 380 22.61 10.79 -9.44
C LEU A 380 22.57 12.34 -9.38
N ARG A 381 21.39 12.95 -9.51
CA ARG A 381 21.22 14.40 -9.33
C ARG A 381 21.63 14.84 -7.92
N PHE A 382 21.18 14.11 -6.90
CA PHE A 382 21.61 14.35 -5.51
C PHE A 382 23.15 14.30 -5.37
N LEU A 383 23.80 13.27 -5.92
CA LEU A 383 25.27 13.16 -5.87
C LEU A 383 25.96 14.32 -6.59
N ASN A 384 25.39 14.80 -7.69
CA ASN A 384 25.95 15.96 -8.42
C ASN A 384 25.82 17.25 -7.61
N TYR A 385 24.64 17.53 -7.02
CA TYR A 385 24.46 18.69 -6.15
C TYR A 385 25.43 18.68 -4.96
N LEU A 386 25.57 17.50 -4.32
CA LEU A 386 26.50 17.33 -3.20
C LEU A 386 27.95 17.57 -3.61
N THR A 387 28.40 17.00 -4.73
CA THR A 387 29.77 17.21 -5.24
C THR A 387 30.04 18.67 -5.54
N ASN A 388 29.09 19.35 -6.21
CA ASN A 388 29.22 20.77 -6.51
C ASN A 388 29.28 21.64 -5.23
N LEU A 389 28.45 21.29 -4.23
CA LEU A 389 28.48 21.99 -2.93
C LEU A 389 29.83 21.81 -2.23
N VAL A 390 30.39 20.60 -2.18
CA VAL A 390 31.70 20.34 -1.57
C VAL A 390 32.78 21.15 -2.28
N ASN A 391 32.80 21.13 -3.62
CA ASN A 391 33.77 21.89 -4.43
C ASN A 391 33.64 23.40 -4.22
N ALA A 392 32.41 23.92 -4.11
CA ALA A 392 32.19 25.35 -3.88
C ALA A 392 32.65 25.77 -2.47
N VAL A 393 32.45 24.92 -1.46
CA VAL A 393 32.93 25.16 -0.09
C VAL A 393 34.46 25.16 -0.03
N GLU A 394 35.13 24.18 -0.68
CA GLU A 394 36.61 24.10 -0.72
C GLU A 394 37.26 25.31 -1.42
N LYS A 395 36.55 25.92 -2.38
CA LYS A 395 37.02 27.08 -3.13
C LYS A 395 36.55 28.42 -2.55
N ASP A 396 35.80 28.42 -1.46
CA ASP A 396 35.08 29.58 -0.89
C ASP A 396 34.22 30.34 -1.94
N ASP A 397 33.62 29.59 -2.87
CA ASP A 397 32.81 30.14 -3.95
C ASP A 397 31.35 30.37 -3.49
N LYS A 398 31.14 31.55 -2.87
CA LYS A 398 29.83 31.92 -2.32
C LYS A 398 28.75 32.03 -3.40
N LEU A 399 29.11 32.47 -4.62
CA LEU A 399 28.17 32.62 -5.73
C LEU A 399 27.64 31.25 -6.19
N GLU A 400 28.52 30.26 -6.32
CA GLU A 400 28.10 28.90 -6.71
C GLU A 400 27.23 28.28 -5.62
N ILE A 401 27.49 28.53 -4.32
CA ILE A 401 26.62 28.08 -3.20
C ILE A 401 25.21 28.67 -3.33
N GLU A 402 25.08 29.97 -3.70
CA GLU A 402 23.78 30.62 -3.91
C GLU A 402 23.04 30.03 -5.13
N ILE A 403 23.75 29.74 -6.22
CA ILE A 403 23.20 29.09 -7.40
C ILE A 403 22.67 27.70 -7.07
N ILE A 404 23.43 26.92 -6.31
CA ILE A 404 23.01 25.58 -5.86
C ILE A 404 21.74 25.66 -4.99
N GLU A 405 21.72 26.59 -4.03
CA GLU A 405 20.54 26.82 -3.19
C GLU A 405 19.28 27.16 -3.99
N SER A 406 19.42 28.08 -4.95
CA SER A 406 18.32 28.48 -5.84
C SER A 406 17.79 27.31 -6.66
N LYS A 407 18.69 26.49 -7.20
CA LYS A 407 18.30 25.26 -7.95
C LYS A 407 17.60 24.24 -7.06
N LEU A 408 18.07 24.04 -5.82
CA LEU A 408 17.47 23.12 -4.87
C LEU A 408 16.06 23.56 -4.43
N ASN A 409 15.84 24.86 -4.23
CA ASN A 409 14.52 25.40 -3.91
C ASN A 409 13.49 25.17 -5.04
N ASN A 410 13.93 25.05 -6.28
CA ASN A 410 13.11 24.75 -7.45
C ASN A 410 13.01 23.24 -7.76
N ASP A 411 13.56 22.37 -6.90
CA ASP A 411 13.61 20.92 -7.07
C ASP A 411 13.14 20.17 -5.82
N PRO A 412 11.87 20.31 -5.44
CA PRO A 412 11.33 19.75 -4.19
C PRO A 412 11.31 18.20 -4.18
N GLU A 413 11.42 17.56 -5.35
CA GLU A 413 11.43 16.10 -5.47
C GLU A 413 12.82 15.46 -5.35
N LEU A 414 13.87 16.28 -5.20
CA LEU A 414 15.23 15.78 -5.06
C LEU A 414 15.40 14.97 -3.77
N PRO A 415 15.87 13.72 -3.82
CA PRO A 415 16.20 12.96 -2.61
C PRO A 415 17.22 13.72 -1.76
N PHE A 416 16.93 13.87 -0.47
CA PHE A 416 17.78 14.62 0.48
C PHE A 416 18.00 16.09 0.15
N GLY A 417 17.17 16.71 -0.71
CA GLY A 417 17.25 18.14 -1.05
C GLY A 417 17.10 19.03 0.19
N GLU A 418 16.13 18.73 1.06
CA GLU A 418 15.96 19.43 2.35
C GLU A 418 17.20 19.36 3.23
N TRP A 419 17.86 18.20 3.30
CA TRP A 419 19.13 18.06 4.05
C TRP A 419 20.23 18.94 3.44
N LEU A 420 20.37 18.98 2.12
CA LEU A 420 21.34 19.86 1.45
C LEU A 420 21.05 21.35 1.75
N LEU A 421 19.79 21.78 1.71
CA LEU A 421 19.42 23.16 2.05
C LEU A 421 19.77 23.53 3.50
N ILE A 422 19.55 22.60 4.45
CA ILE A 422 19.98 22.77 5.84
C ILE A 422 21.49 22.96 5.93
N LYS A 423 22.29 22.15 5.19
CA LYS A 423 23.74 22.25 5.18
C LYS A 423 24.23 23.55 4.56
N ILE A 424 23.62 24.00 3.48
CA ILE A 424 23.93 25.33 2.89
C ILE A 424 23.66 26.45 3.89
N ALA A 425 22.54 26.38 4.62
CA ALA A 425 22.23 27.37 5.65
C ALA A 425 23.23 27.34 6.83
N GLU A 426 23.71 26.16 7.23
CA GLU A 426 24.77 26.01 8.25
C GLU A 426 26.11 26.58 7.76
N ILE A 427 26.53 26.29 6.53
CA ILE A 427 27.74 26.79 5.88
C ILE A 427 27.71 28.33 5.82
N LYS A 428 26.60 28.93 5.36
CA LYS A 428 26.45 30.38 5.29
C LYS A 428 26.52 31.06 6.66
N LYS A 429 26.08 30.38 7.71
CA LYS A 429 26.19 30.91 9.12
C LYS A 429 27.58 30.78 9.69
N GLY A 430 28.32 29.73 9.37
CA GLY A 430 29.69 29.47 9.82
C GLY A 430 30.75 30.33 9.10
N ALA A 431 30.38 30.88 7.95
CA ALA A 431 31.23 31.82 7.17
C ALA A 431 31.17 33.29 7.69
N LYS A 432 30.51 33.55 8.83
CA LYS A 432 30.57 34.81 9.57
C LYS A 432 31.53 34.71 10.75
#